data_f36ea95ad8b934db4894e3ab21de3715
#
_entry.id   f36ea95ad8b934db4894e3ab21de3715
#
_cell.length_a   1.000
_cell.length_b   1.000
_cell.length_c   1.000
_cell.angle_alpha   90.00
_cell.angle_beta   90.00
_cell.angle_gamma   90.00
#
_symmetry.space_group_name_H-M   'P 1'
#
loop_
_entity.id
_entity.type
_entity.pdbx_description
1 polymer ?
#
loop_
_entity_poly.entity_id
_entity_poly.type
_entity_poly.pdbx_seq_one_letter_code
_entity_poly.pdbx_strand_id
1 'polypeptide(L)'
;MLTFRELYDRLVKASFNNDLNNEIENIRKNYEFNEDELDSILHPEKYPSVIRTGACENCSSEKTPACEVACLFSVIKRDEEGKVVVDQKDCTGCGRCVEVCENKGLVERKDLIPILELLHSKTVPVYAMIAPAFNGQFTLDVTAGKLRSAFKCLGFYGMLEVALFADILTLKEALEFDRTIKEDR
;
A
#
# COMPACT_ATOMS: atom_id res chain seq x y z
N MET A 1 6.34 7.90 23.31
CA MET A 1 6.54 7.98 21.86
C MET A 1 5.46 7.16 21.17
N LEU A 2 4.75 7.74 20.18
CA LEU A 2 3.76 7.01 19.39
C LEU A 2 4.47 5.99 18.50
N THR A 3 3.93 4.78 18.42
CA THR A 3 4.35 3.77 17.44
C THR A 3 3.80 4.10 16.06
N PHE A 4 4.41 3.58 14.98
CA PHE A 4 3.91 3.73 13.60
C PHE A 4 2.41 3.38 13.49
N ARG A 5 1.97 2.30 14.13
CA ARG A 5 0.57 1.87 14.10
C ARG A 5 -0.37 2.86 14.77
N GLU A 6 -0.02 3.34 15.96
CA GLU A 6 -0.83 4.33 16.68
C GLU A 6 -0.92 5.64 15.90
N LEU A 7 0.20 6.08 15.32
CA LEU A 7 0.26 7.25 14.46
C LEU A 7 -0.67 7.08 13.25
N TYR A 8 -0.55 5.96 12.55
CA TYR A 8 -1.37 5.64 11.39
C TYR A 8 -2.87 5.58 11.74
N ASP A 9 -3.24 4.85 12.80
CA ASP A 9 -4.65 4.70 13.21
C ASP A 9 -5.30 6.03 13.56
N ARG A 10 -4.55 6.96 14.18
CA ARG A 10 -5.02 8.32 14.51
C ARG A 10 -5.24 9.14 13.24
N LEU A 11 -4.26 9.14 12.34
CA LEU A 11 -4.33 9.92 11.10
C LEU A 11 -5.43 9.41 10.17
N VAL A 12 -5.63 8.08 10.06
CA VAL A 12 -6.74 7.50 9.29
C VAL A 12 -8.09 7.94 9.84
N LYS A 13 -8.29 7.90 11.16
CA LYS A 13 -9.53 8.38 11.79
C LYS A 13 -9.77 9.85 11.53
N ALA A 14 -8.75 10.67 11.65
CA ALA A 14 -8.82 12.10 11.42
C ALA A 14 -9.10 12.41 9.93
N SER A 15 -8.40 11.75 9.02
CA SER A 15 -8.66 11.90 7.57
C SER A 15 -10.09 11.50 7.23
N PHE A 16 -10.57 10.37 7.75
CA PHE A 16 -11.96 9.94 7.52
C PHE A 16 -13.00 10.96 7.99
N ASN A 17 -12.71 11.69 9.06
CA ASN A 17 -13.55 12.75 9.62
C ASN A 17 -13.28 14.13 8.99
N ASN A 18 -12.43 14.23 7.98
CA ASN A 18 -12.02 15.49 7.34
C ASN A 18 -11.35 16.47 8.34
N ASP A 19 -10.57 15.93 9.28
CA ASP A 19 -9.93 16.67 10.38
C ASP A 19 -8.40 16.40 10.45
N LEU A 20 -7.82 15.97 9.32
CA LEU A 20 -6.43 15.52 9.25
C LEU A 20 -5.43 16.60 9.71
N ASN A 21 -5.59 17.83 9.24
CA ASN A 21 -4.67 18.92 9.55
C ASN A 21 -4.63 19.24 11.07
N ASN A 22 -5.79 19.28 11.72
CA ASN A 22 -5.88 19.53 13.15
C ASN A 22 -5.22 18.40 13.96
N GLU A 23 -5.40 17.14 13.52
CA GLU A 23 -4.77 16.01 14.20
C GLU A 23 -3.24 16.00 14.01
N ILE A 24 -2.72 16.37 12.85
CA ILE A 24 -1.28 16.55 12.63
C ILE A 24 -0.71 17.60 13.58
N GLU A 25 -1.38 18.75 13.71
CA GLU A 25 -0.95 19.79 14.67
C GLU A 25 -1.03 19.30 16.11
N ASN A 26 -2.07 18.56 16.47
CA ASN A 26 -2.23 17.97 17.81
C ASN A 26 -1.10 16.96 18.12
N ILE A 27 -0.77 16.10 17.16
CA ILE A 27 0.34 15.14 17.30
C ILE A 27 1.65 15.88 17.53
N ARG A 28 1.97 16.89 16.72
CA ARG A 28 3.19 17.67 16.82
C ARG A 28 3.33 18.43 18.15
N LYS A 29 2.21 18.85 18.74
CA LYS A 29 2.21 19.61 20.02
C LYS A 29 2.29 18.71 21.25
N ASN A 30 1.66 17.53 21.21
CA ASN A 30 1.35 16.79 22.42
C ASN A 30 2.01 15.40 22.52
N TYR A 31 2.65 14.93 21.44
CA TYR A 31 3.21 13.59 21.41
C TYR A 31 4.65 13.58 20.90
N GLU A 32 5.42 12.64 21.41
CA GLU A 32 6.69 12.24 20.81
C GLU A 32 6.43 11.21 19.73
N PHE A 33 6.98 11.39 18.55
CA PHE A 33 6.83 10.51 17.39
C PHE A 33 8.03 10.63 16.45
N ASN A 34 8.10 9.80 15.41
CA ASN A 34 9.13 9.85 14.38
C ASN A 34 8.60 10.63 13.17
N GLU A 35 9.27 11.71 12.77
CA GLU A 35 8.88 12.56 11.63
C GLU A 35 8.97 11.79 10.29
N ASP A 36 9.93 10.89 10.10
CA ASP A 36 10.04 10.08 8.87
C ASP A 36 8.85 9.11 8.76
N GLU A 37 8.38 8.58 9.89
CA GLU A 37 7.16 7.74 9.91
C GLU A 37 5.92 8.56 9.55
N LEU A 38 5.79 9.78 10.07
CA LEU A 38 4.70 10.69 9.73
C LEU A 38 4.73 11.04 8.25
N ASP A 39 5.89 11.43 7.70
CA ASP A 39 6.03 11.77 6.29
C ASP A 39 5.71 10.55 5.40
N SER A 40 6.13 9.35 5.79
CA SER A 40 5.84 8.13 5.03
C SER A 40 4.35 7.78 4.97
N ILE A 41 3.58 8.18 5.98
CA ILE A 41 2.12 7.99 6.03
C ILE A 41 1.40 9.05 5.20
N LEU A 42 1.88 10.30 5.22
CA LEU A 42 1.25 11.42 4.50
C LEU A 42 1.63 11.45 3.02
N HIS A 43 2.85 11.04 2.69
CA HIS A 43 3.44 11.08 1.34
C HIS A 43 3.99 9.72 0.91
N PRO A 44 3.16 8.66 0.90
CA PRO A 44 3.63 7.30 0.63
C PRO A 44 4.28 7.14 -0.75
N GLU A 45 3.95 8.01 -1.72
CA GLU A 45 4.53 7.99 -3.07
C GLU A 45 6.04 8.23 -3.10
N LYS A 46 6.61 8.82 -2.04
CA LYS A 46 8.05 9.05 -1.90
C LYS A 46 8.81 7.85 -1.32
N TYR A 47 8.06 6.86 -0.82
CA TYR A 47 8.61 5.75 -0.04
C TYR A 47 8.49 4.40 -0.77
N PRO A 48 9.35 3.42 -0.45
CA PRO A 48 9.25 2.08 -1.03
C PRO A 48 7.99 1.34 -0.60
N SER A 49 7.70 0.23 -1.28
CA SER A 49 6.57 -0.66 -0.91
C SER A 49 6.69 -1.24 0.50
N VAL A 50 7.89 -1.27 1.08
CA VAL A 50 8.16 -1.69 2.45
C VAL A 50 8.90 -0.56 3.16
N ILE A 51 8.38 -0.11 4.28
CA ILE A 51 8.91 1.00 5.09
C ILE A 51 9.58 0.45 6.34
N ARG A 52 10.73 1.02 6.69
CA ARG A 52 11.40 0.77 7.96
C ARG A 52 10.85 1.74 9.02
N THR A 53 10.43 1.20 10.17
CA THR A 53 10.02 1.99 11.34
C THR A 53 11.15 2.08 12.35
N GLY A 54 11.03 2.98 13.34
CA GLY A 54 11.97 3.09 14.46
C GLY A 54 12.15 1.79 15.26
N ALA A 55 11.16 0.90 15.26
CA ALA A 55 11.27 -0.41 15.91
C ALA A 55 12.35 -1.30 15.28
N CYS A 56 12.77 -1.03 14.04
CA CYS A 56 13.86 -1.77 13.37
C CYS A 56 15.23 -1.56 14.07
N GLU A 57 15.42 -0.45 14.76
CA GLU A 57 16.68 -0.14 15.49
C GLU A 57 16.93 -1.12 16.65
N ASN A 58 15.88 -1.74 17.17
CA ASN A 58 15.96 -2.73 18.25
C ASN A 58 16.24 -4.15 17.74
N CYS A 59 16.50 -4.34 16.45
CA CYS A 59 16.83 -5.63 15.89
C CYS A 59 18.28 -6.01 16.25
N SER A 60 18.47 -7.14 16.97
CA SER A 60 19.79 -7.58 17.40
C SER A 60 20.75 -7.78 16.22
N SER A 61 21.93 -7.13 16.31
CA SER A 61 22.91 -7.07 15.23
C SER A 61 23.78 -8.33 15.06
N GLU A 62 23.67 -9.31 15.97
CA GLU A 62 24.59 -10.46 16.01
C GLU A 62 24.35 -11.54 14.95
N LYS A 63 23.17 -11.52 14.29
CA LYS A 63 22.80 -12.49 13.25
C LYS A 63 22.22 -11.77 12.04
N THR A 64 22.29 -12.42 10.87
CA THR A 64 21.56 -11.97 9.67
C THR A 64 20.07 -11.86 10.01
N PRO A 65 19.42 -10.69 9.81
CA PRO A 65 18.03 -10.50 10.21
C PRO A 65 17.10 -11.41 9.39
N ALA A 66 16.02 -11.86 10.02
CA ALA A 66 15.03 -12.73 9.38
C ALA A 66 14.45 -12.14 8.07
N CYS A 67 14.29 -10.81 8.02
CA CYS A 67 13.81 -10.12 6.82
C CYS A 67 14.79 -10.23 5.63
N GLU A 68 16.10 -10.20 5.88
CA GLU A 68 17.13 -10.38 4.84
C GLU A 68 17.11 -11.80 4.31
N VAL A 69 17.09 -12.81 5.22
CA VAL A 69 17.01 -14.23 4.86
C VAL A 69 15.73 -14.56 4.08
N ALA A 70 14.61 -13.95 4.45
CA ALA A 70 13.32 -14.21 3.82
C ALA A 70 13.14 -13.51 2.46
N CYS A 71 14.02 -12.57 2.10
CA CYS A 71 13.91 -11.82 0.86
C CYS A 71 14.37 -12.65 -0.34
N LEU A 72 13.43 -13.12 -1.16
CA LEU A 72 13.72 -13.92 -2.37
C LEU A 72 14.48 -13.14 -3.44
N PHE A 73 14.42 -11.81 -3.39
CA PHE A 73 15.04 -10.92 -4.38
C PHE A 73 16.35 -10.31 -3.88
N SER A 74 16.79 -10.64 -2.65
CA SER A 74 18.01 -10.13 -2.04
C SER A 74 18.15 -8.61 -2.03
N VAL A 75 17.00 -7.90 -1.95
CA VAL A 75 16.92 -6.43 -1.95
C VAL A 75 17.01 -5.83 -0.55
N ILE A 76 17.05 -6.65 0.48
CA ILE A 76 17.24 -6.23 1.87
C ILE A 76 18.69 -6.46 2.23
N LYS A 77 19.38 -5.39 2.65
CA LYS A 77 20.78 -5.42 3.00
C LYS A 77 21.02 -4.59 4.27
N ARG A 78 22.20 -4.70 4.84
CA ARG A 78 22.67 -3.77 5.86
C ARG A 78 23.57 -2.74 5.22
N ASP A 79 23.43 -1.49 5.64
CA ASP A 79 24.39 -0.44 5.32
C ASP A 79 25.67 -0.53 6.17
N GLU A 80 26.58 0.42 5.98
CA GLU A 80 27.85 0.49 6.71
C GLU A 80 27.67 0.69 8.22
N GLU A 81 26.51 1.23 8.65
CA GLU A 81 26.13 1.41 10.05
C GLU A 81 25.37 0.20 10.63
N GLY A 82 25.16 -0.84 9.84
CA GLY A 82 24.45 -2.07 10.22
C GLY A 82 22.91 -1.93 10.21
N LYS A 83 22.39 -0.84 9.66
CA LYS A 83 20.94 -0.61 9.54
C LYS A 83 20.37 -1.37 8.34
N VAL A 84 19.17 -1.90 8.51
CA VAL A 84 18.45 -2.56 7.41
C VAL A 84 18.00 -1.52 6.37
N VAL A 85 18.39 -1.73 5.13
CA VAL A 85 18.00 -0.92 3.96
C VAL A 85 17.28 -1.80 2.95
N VAL A 86 16.21 -1.29 2.35
CA VAL A 86 15.45 -1.95 1.29
C VAL A 86 15.75 -1.24 -0.03
N ASP A 87 16.28 -1.97 -1.00
CA ASP A 87 16.44 -1.44 -2.36
C ASP A 87 15.08 -1.31 -3.02
N GLN A 88 14.69 -0.05 -3.27
CA GLN A 88 13.37 0.29 -3.82
C GLN A 88 13.19 -0.15 -5.27
N LYS A 89 14.28 -0.18 -6.05
CA LYS A 89 14.21 -0.45 -7.50
C LYS A 89 13.84 -1.89 -7.78
N ASP A 90 14.36 -2.80 -6.97
CA ASP A 90 14.20 -4.23 -7.17
C ASP A 90 13.17 -4.85 -6.21
N CYS A 91 12.60 -4.06 -5.29
CA CYS A 91 11.58 -4.53 -4.36
C CYS A 91 10.23 -4.73 -5.05
N THR A 92 9.76 -5.97 -5.09
CA THR A 92 8.46 -6.32 -5.70
C THR A 92 7.25 -6.10 -4.77
N GLY A 93 7.46 -5.66 -3.53
CA GLY A 93 6.37 -5.45 -2.56
C GLY A 93 5.68 -6.75 -2.10
N CYS A 94 6.35 -7.90 -2.17
CA CYS A 94 5.75 -9.21 -1.85
C CYS A 94 5.35 -9.40 -0.37
N GLY A 95 5.80 -8.52 0.54
CA GLY A 95 5.42 -8.52 1.96
C GLY A 95 6.13 -9.55 2.85
N ARG A 96 6.93 -10.46 2.30
CA ARG A 96 7.54 -11.55 3.06
C ARG A 96 8.41 -11.09 4.22
N CYS A 97 9.16 -10.00 4.03
CA CYS A 97 10.01 -9.41 5.06
C CYS A 97 9.19 -8.78 6.21
N VAL A 98 8.00 -8.26 5.91
CA VAL A 98 7.07 -7.73 6.91
C VAL A 98 6.49 -8.86 7.76
N GLU A 99 6.13 -9.98 7.10
CA GLU A 99 5.55 -11.16 7.74
C GLU A 99 6.48 -11.78 8.78
N VAL A 100 7.79 -11.91 8.46
CA VAL A 100 8.79 -12.51 9.36
C VAL A 100 9.39 -11.56 10.37
N CYS A 101 9.03 -10.26 10.33
CA CYS A 101 9.57 -9.25 11.23
C CYS A 101 8.86 -9.29 12.58
N GLU A 102 9.44 -9.98 13.56
CA GLU A 102 8.89 -10.11 14.91
C GLU A 102 8.77 -8.76 15.62
N ASN A 103 9.75 -7.86 15.43
CA ASN A 103 9.80 -6.54 16.06
C ASN A 103 8.89 -5.51 15.39
N LYS A 104 8.17 -5.88 14.30
CA LYS A 104 7.37 -4.94 13.50
C LYS A 104 8.17 -3.72 13.00
N GLY A 105 9.47 -3.88 12.82
CA GLY A 105 10.39 -2.86 12.31
C GLY A 105 10.29 -2.65 10.80
N LEU A 106 9.61 -3.55 10.07
CA LEU A 106 9.23 -3.40 8.68
C LEU A 106 7.71 -3.45 8.56
N VAL A 107 7.15 -2.52 7.81
CA VAL A 107 5.72 -2.42 7.55
C VAL A 107 5.49 -2.17 6.06
N GLU A 108 4.35 -2.59 5.55
CA GLU A 108 3.93 -2.23 4.20
C GLU A 108 3.56 -0.74 4.11
N ARG A 109 3.86 -0.11 2.98
CA ARG A 109 3.46 1.25 2.66
C ARG A 109 1.94 1.41 2.75
N LYS A 110 1.49 2.50 3.34
CA LYS A 110 0.07 2.79 3.57
C LYS A 110 -0.39 3.91 2.64
N ASP A 111 -1.16 3.57 1.62
CA ASP A 111 -1.63 4.52 0.60
C ASP A 111 -3.06 5.05 0.86
N LEU A 112 -3.67 4.73 2.01
CA LEU A 112 -5.09 5.02 2.29
C LEU A 112 -5.36 6.51 2.49
N ILE A 113 -4.52 7.23 3.23
CA ILE A 113 -4.76 8.65 3.57
C ILE A 113 -4.80 9.53 2.32
N PRO A 114 -3.84 9.48 1.38
CA PRO A 114 -3.94 10.24 0.13
C PRO A 114 -5.21 9.92 -0.69
N ILE A 115 -5.67 8.68 -0.65
CA ILE A 115 -6.93 8.30 -1.33
C ILE A 115 -8.13 8.96 -0.64
N LEU A 116 -8.19 8.95 0.69
CA LEU A 116 -9.27 9.61 1.44
C LEU A 116 -9.30 11.12 1.16
N GLU A 117 -8.15 11.77 1.13
CA GLU A 117 -8.06 13.20 0.80
C GLU A 117 -8.56 13.50 -0.64
N LEU A 118 -8.22 12.64 -1.61
CA LEU A 118 -8.74 12.75 -2.97
C LEU A 118 -10.27 12.56 -3.02
N LEU A 119 -10.80 11.59 -2.27
CA LEU A 119 -12.25 11.37 -2.19
C LEU A 119 -12.99 12.54 -1.56
N HIS A 120 -12.40 13.17 -0.54
CA HIS A 120 -12.97 14.35 0.13
C HIS A 120 -12.90 15.61 -0.74
N SER A 121 -11.78 15.83 -1.42
CA SER A 121 -11.60 17.02 -2.26
C SER A 121 -12.54 17.06 -3.47
N LYS A 122 -12.94 15.90 -3.98
CA LYS A 122 -13.79 15.74 -5.18
C LYS A 122 -13.25 16.48 -6.41
N THR A 123 -11.96 16.77 -6.44
CA THR A 123 -11.32 17.53 -7.54
C THR A 123 -11.21 16.71 -8.81
N VAL A 124 -11.11 15.38 -8.66
CA VAL A 124 -11.02 14.43 -9.77
C VAL A 124 -11.91 13.20 -9.49
N PRO A 125 -12.44 12.54 -10.54
CA PRO A 125 -13.17 11.30 -10.35
C PRO A 125 -12.23 10.16 -9.96
N VAL A 126 -12.41 9.56 -8.79
CA VAL A 126 -11.64 8.42 -8.28
C VAL A 126 -12.44 7.14 -8.51
N TYR A 127 -11.86 6.17 -9.19
CA TYR A 127 -12.47 4.85 -9.44
C TYR A 127 -11.79 3.77 -8.60
N ALA A 128 -12.59 2.89 -8.00
CA ALA A 128 -12.08 1.67 -7.42
C ALA A 128 -11.91 0.60 -8.52
N MET A 129 -10.75 -0.04 -8.60
CA MET A 129 -10.53 -1.22 -9.45
C MET A 129 -10.46 -2.46 -8.57
N ILE A 130 -11.26 -3.48 -8.91
CA ILE A 130 -11.35 -4.70 -8.11
C ILE A 130 -10.98 -5.93 -8.95
N ALA A 131 -10.04 -6.73 -8.43
CA ALA A 131 -9.64 -7.98 -9.05
C ALA A 131 -10.66 -9.11 -8.77
N PRO A 132 -10.77 -10.14 -9.63
CA PRO A 132 -11.71 -11.25 -9.43
C PRO A 132 -11.55 -11.99 -8.09
N ALA A 133 -10.37 -11.91 -7.49
CA ALA A 133 -10.05 -12.52 -6.18
C ALA A 133 -10.93 -12.01 -5.02
N PHE A 134 -11.71 -10.93 -5.19
CA PHE A 134 -12.67 -10.49 -4.18
C PHE A 134 -13.79 -11.50 -3.92
N ASN A 135 -14.11 -12.33 -4.93
CA ASN A 135 -15.11 -13.38 -4.78
C ASN A 135 -14.67 -14.38 -3.70
N GLY A 136 -15.52 -14.58 -2.71
CA GLY A 136 -15.22 -15.45 -1.57
C GLY A 136 -14.43 -14.80 -0.42
N GLN A 137 -13.98 -13.54 -0.56
CA GLN A 137 -13.34 -12.79 0.53
C GLN A 137 -14.35 -12.26 1.56
N PHE A 138 -15.59 -12.12 1.15
CA PHE A 138 -16.71 -11.65 1.96
C PHE A 138 -17.75 -12.77 2.12
N THR A 139 -18.80 -12.51 2.90
CA THR A 139 -19.94 -13.44 2.99
C THR A 139 -20.63 -13.59 1.62
N LEU A 140 -21.37 -14.68 1.43
CA LEU A 140 -22.11 -14.96 0.21
C LEU A 140 -23.11 -13.87 -0.19
N ASP A 141 -23.51 -13.05 0.79
CA ASP A 141 -24.43 -11.92 0.55
C ASP A 141 -23.79 -10.72 -0.10
N VAL A 142 -22.45 -10.67 -0.19
CA VAL A 142 -21.71 -9.54 -0.79
C VAL A 142 -21.51 -9.78 -2.28
N THR A 143 -22.38 -9.20 -3.07
CA THR A 143 -22.32 -9.21 -4.53
C THR A 143 -21.48 -8.05 -5.07
N ALA A 144 -21.02 -8.13 -6.30
CA ALA A 144 -20.35 -7.01 -7.00
C ALA A 144 -21.19 -5.73 -7.00
N GLY A 145 -22.53 -5.86 -7.10
CA GLY A 145 -23.46 -4.73 -7.01
C GLY A 145 -23.45 -4.05 -5.65
N LYS A 146 -23.42 -4.84 -4.56
CA LYS A 146 -23.32 -4.29 -3.19
C LYS A 146 -21.97 -3.60 -2.97
N LEU A 147 -20.86 -4.18 -3.46
CA LEU A 147 -19.54 -3.54 -3.41
C LEU A 147 -19.51 -2.22 -4.17
N ARG A 148 -20.08 -2.20 -5.38
CA ARG A 148 -20.18 -0.97 -6.18
C ARG A 148 -20.94 0.12 -5.43
N SER A 149 -22.03 -0.22 -4.75
CA SER A 149 -22.80 0.70 -3.91
C SER A 149 -21.98 1.17 -2.70
N ALA A 150 -21.26 0.28 -2.03
CA ALA A 150 -20.40 0.62 -0.91
C ALA A 150 -19.28 1.59 -1.31
N PHE A 151 -18.59 1.35 -2.43
CA PHE A 151 -17.57 2.28 -2.94
C PHE A 151 -18.15 3.65 -3.28
N LYS A 152 -19.38 3.71 -3.84
CA LYS A 152 -20.06 5.00 -4.06
C LYS A 152 -20.38 5.71 -2.75
N CYS A 153 -20.81 5.00 -1.72
CA CYS A 153 -21.02 5.58 -0.39
C CYS A 153 -19.73 6.11 0.24
N LEU A 154 -18.57 5.49 -0.05
CA LEU A 154 -17.25 5.97 0.36
C LEU A 154 -16.76 7.19 -0.44
N GLY A 155 -17.46 7.59 -1.50
CA GLY A 155 -17.10 8.76 -2.31
C GLY A 155 -16.44 8.45 -3.64
N PHE A 156 -16.19 7.17 -3.97
CA PHE A 156 -15.69 6.80 -5.29
C PHE A 156 -16.71 7.12 -6.38
N TYR A 157 -16.24 7.58 -7.52
CA TYR A 157 -17.08 7.85 -8.69
C TYR A 157 -17.70 6.57 -9.24
N GLY A 158 -16.96 5.47 -9.23
CA GLY A 158 -17.41 4.17 -9.67
C GLY A 158 -16.48 3.03 -9.29
N MET A 159 -16.91 1.81 -9.61
CA MET A 159 -16.13 0.60 -9.46
C MET A 159 -15.98 -0.09 -10.81
N LEU A 160 -14.75 -0.46 -11.17
CA LEU A 160 -14.40 -1.18 -12.38
C LEU A 160 -13.93 -2.60 -11.99
N GLU A 161 -14.42 -3.59 -12.73
CA GLU A 161 -14.00 -4.98 -12.54
C GLU A 161 -12.85 -5.29 -13.52
N VAL A 162 -11.68 -5.65 -12.99
CA VAL A 162 -10.47 -5.93 -13.78
C VAL A 162 -10.71 -7.08 -14.77
N ALA A 163 -11.57 -8.04 -14.42
CA ALA A 163 -11.94 -9.15 -15.30
C ALA A 163 -12.47 -8.68 -16.67
N LEU A 164 -13.31 -7.64 -16.68
CA LEU A 164 -13.83 -7.09 -17.95
C LEU A 164 -12.71 -6.57 -18.86
N PHE A 165 -11.70 -5.91 -18.27
CA PHE A 165 -10.57 -5.41 -19.04
C PHE A 165 -9.61 -6.51 -19.49
N ALA A 166 -9.50 -7.61 -18.72
CA ALA A 166 -8.75 -8.78 -19.11
C ALA A 166 -9.38 -9.43 -20.37
N ASP A 167 -10.70 -9.54 -20.45
CA ASP A 167 -11.40 -10.06 -21.63
C ASP A 167 -11.16 -9.17 -22.86
N ILE A 168 -11.23 -7.84 -22.69
CA ILE A 168 -10.95 -6.89 -23.78
C ILE A 168 -9.49 -7.00 -24.24
N LEU A 169 -8.54 -7.12 -23.29
CA LEU A 169 -7.12 -7.28 -23.61
C LEU A 169 -6.86 -8.58 -24.39
N THR A 170 -7.45 -9.70 -23.95
CA THR A 170 -7.34 -10.99 -24.63
C THR A 170 -7.83 -10.90 -26.07
N LEU A 171 -8.94 -10.22 -26.31
CA LEU A 171 -9.44 -10.01 -27.68
C LEU A 171 -8.46 -9.18 -28.52
N LYS A 172 -7.92 -8.11 -27.95
CA LYS A 172 -6.93 -7.26 -28.60
C LYS A 172 -5.68 -8.05 -28.99
N GLU A 173 -5.13 -8.82 -28.04
CA GLU A 173 -3.93 -9.63 -28.26
C GLU A 173 -4.17 -10.71 -29.33
N ALA A 174 -5.34 -11.35 -29.33
CA ALA A 174 -5.70 -12.32 -30.37
C ALA A 174 -5.74 -11.70 -31.78
N LEU A 175 -6.27 -10.49 -31.91
CA LEU A 175 -6.30 -9.74 -33.18
C LEU A 175 -4.89 -9.31 -33.62
N GLU A 176 -4.04 -8.86 -32.71
CA GLU A 176 -2.65 -8.51 -32.97
C GLU A 176 -1.86 -9.74 -33.45
N PHE A 177 -2.02 -10.87 -32.74
CA PHE A 177 -1.39 -12.13 -33.14
C PHE A 177 -1.81 -12.59 -34.57
N ASP A 178 -3.10 -12.57 -34.90
CA ASP A 178 -3.60 -12.93 -36.23
C ASP A 178 -3.02 -12.01 -37.32
N ARG A 179 -2.88 -10.69 -37.02
CA ARG A 179 -2.26 -9.74 -37.94
C ARG A 179 -0.79 -10.07 -38.19
N THR A 180 -0.01 -10.27 -37.11
CA THR A 180 1.44 -10.55 -37.20
C THR A 180 1.69 -11.84 -38.00
N ILE A 181 0.92 -12.90 -37.76
CA ILE A 181 1.08 -14.15 -38.54
C ILE A 181 0.75 -13.97 -40.03
N LYS A 182 -0.18 -13.08 -40.39
CA LYS A 182 -0.53 -12.82 -41.80
C LYS A 182 0.53 -11.95 -42.48
N GLU A 183 1.17 -11.05 -41.76
CA GLU A 183 2.24 -10.18 -42.28
C GLU A 183 3.56 -10.95 -42.50
N ASP A 184 3.82 -12.00 -41.72
CA ASP A 184 5.04 -12.83 -41.78
C ASP A 184 4.92 -14.00 -42.81
N ARG A 185 3.81 -14.13 -43.55
CA ARG A 185 3.59 -15.10 -44.63
C ARG A 185 3.65 -14.46 -46.00
#